data_a4fd7adb970be8c84581b9633b127df9
#
_entry.id   a4fd7adb970be8c84581b9633b127df9
#
_cell.length_a   1.000
_cell.length_b   1.000
_cell.length_c   1.000
_cell.angle_alpha   90.00
_cell.angle_beta   90.00
_cell.angle_gamma   90.00
#
_symmetry.space_group_name_H-M   'P 1'
#
loop_
_entity.id
_entity.type
_entity.pdbx_description
1 polymer ?
#
loop_
_entity_poly.entity_id
_entity_poly.type
_entity_poly.pdbx_seq_one_letter_code
_entity_poly.pdbx_strand_id
1 'polypeptide(L)'
;MVDIDFMEIQLKLYGSSKLLSDKETLLIELPENSNIEQLRNSLSKIISDKYSKSNLGNLPKSAAFFSENNEVINDNYQLKNKELISIIPPIGGG
;
A
#
# COMPACT_ATOMS: atom_id res chain seq x y z
N MET A 1 19.17 8.82 -21.93
CA MET A 1 17.86 8.39 -21.39
C MET A 1 18.09 7.62 -20.09
N VAL A 2 17.35 8.01 -19.07
CA VAL A 2 17.50 7.32 -17.78
C VAL A 2 16.42 6.25 -17.69
N ASP A 3 16.86 5.01 -17.54
CA ASP A 3 15.93 3.91 -17.32
C ASP A 3 15.57 3.89 -15.85
N ILE A 4 14.29 4.06 -15.56
CA ILE A 4 13.80 3.95 -14.21
C ILE A 4 13.35 2.52 -14.01
N ASP A 5 14.02 1.82 -13.09
CA ASP A 5 13.61 0.49 -12.74
C ASP A 5 12.47 0.56 -11.75
N PHE A 6 11.49 -0.31 -11.96
CA PHE A 6 10.34 -0.41 -11.06
C PHE A 6 10.39 -1.72 -10.32
N MET A 7 9.86 -1.68 -9.11
CA MET A 7 9.67 -2.89 -8.34
C MET A 7 8.18 -3.13 -8.15
N GLU A 8 7.84 -4.38 -7.92
CA GLU A 8 6.47 -4.82 -7.72
C GLU A 8 6.27 -5.16 -6.25
N ILE A 9 5.30 -4.53 -5.63
CA ILE A 9 4.98 -4.79 -4.23
C ILE A 9 3.66 -5.52 -4.16
N GLN A 10 3.60 -6.60 -3.38
CA GLN A 10 2.37 -7.34 -3.14
C GLN A 10 1.77 -6.83 -1.84
N LEU A 11 0.64 -6.18 -1.94
CA LEU A 11 -0.04 -5.62 -0.78
C LEU A 11 -1.18 -6.55 -0.38
N LYS A 12 -1.04 -7.21 0.75
CA LYS A 12 -2.07 -8.10 1.27
C LYS A 12 -3.13 -7.26 1.98
N LEU A 13 -4.39 -7.46 1.58
CA LEU A 13 -5.49 -6.59 1.98
C LEU A 13 -6.26 -7.19 3.15
N TYR A 14 -6.56 -6.35 4.14
CA TYR A 14 -7.37 -6.73 5.30
C TYR A 14 -8.43 -5.68 5.54
N GLY A 15 -9.56 -6.11 6.11
CA GLY A 15 -10.63 -5.20 6.48
C GLY A 15 -11.15 -4.41 5.29
N SER A 16 -11.36 -3.12 5.48
CA SER A 16 -11.90 -2.25 4.42
C SER A 16 -11.00 -2.15 3.19
N SER A 17 -9.71 -2.43 3.34
CA SER A 17 -8.80 -2.37 2.20
C SER A 17 -9.09 -3.45 1.16
N LYS A 18 -9.85 -4.48 1.51
CA LYS A 18 -10.25 -5.52 0.57
C LYS A 18 -11.06 -4.98 -0.61
N LEU A 19 -11.61 -3.79 -0.48
CA LEU A 19 -12.32 -3.15 -1.58
C LEU A 19 -11.39 -2.73 -2.72
N LEU A 20 -10.10 -2.72 -2.50
CA LEU A 20 -9.12 -2.28 -3.51
C LEU A 20 -8.85 -3.33 -4.58
N SER A 21 -9.24 -4.58 -4.35
CA SER A 21 -8.99 -5.64 -5.32
C SER A 21 -9.99 -6.77 -5.13
N ASP A 22 -10.28 -7.49 -6.20
CA ASP A 22 -11.10 -8.70 -6.13
C ASP A 22 -10.31 -9.88 -5.57
N LYS A 23 -9.02 -9.71 -5.41
CA LYS A 23 -8.13 -10.75 -4.90
C LYS A 23 -7.68 -10.39 -3.50
N GLU A 24 -7.00 -11.33 -2.84
CA GLU A 24 -6.48 -11.08 -1.51
C GLU A 24 -5.32 -10.09 -1.50
N THR A 25 -4.69 -9.92 -2.64
CA THR A 25 -3.56 -9.00 -2.77
C THR A 25 -3.79 -8.00 -3.89
N LEU A 26 -3.15 -6.85 -3.74
CA LEU A 26 -3.09 -5.82 -4.78
C LEU A 26 -1.63 -5.64 -5.16
N LEU A 27 -1.35 -5.70 -6.46
CA LEU A 27 0.01 -5.47 -6.95
C LEU A 27 0.18 -3.98 -7.21
N ILE A 28 1.24 -3.42 -6.65
CA ILE A 28 1.56 -2.01 -6.82
C ILE A 28 2.96 -1.89 -7.37
N GLU A 29 3.11 -1.13 -8.43
CA GLU A 29 4.39 -0.85 -9.05
C GLU A 29 4.93 0.47 -8.53
N LEU A 30 6.14 0.45 -8.03
CA LEU A 30 6.80 1.63 -7.48
C LEU A 30 8.21 1.73 -8.05
N PRO A 31 8.77 2.94 -8.16
CA PRO A 31 10.16 3.07 -8.52
C PRO A 31 11.06 2.35 -7.53
N GLU A 32 12.17 1.81 -8.02
CA GLU A 32 13.16 1.19 -7.16
C GLU A 32 13.59 2.14 -6.05
N ASN A 33 13.90 1.59 -4.90
CA ASN A 33 14.29 2.34 -3.70
C ASN A 33 13.16 3.16 -3.06
N SER A 34 11.91 2.86 -3.41
CA SER A 34 10.76 3.48 -2.76
C SER A 34 10.60 2.97 -1.33
N ASN A 35 10.05 3.81 -0.47
CA ASN A 35 9.78 3.45 0.92
C ASN A 35 8.27 3.38 1.17
N ILE A 36 7.88 3.13 2.42
CA ILE A 36 6.47 3.03 2.79
C ILE A 36 5.73 4.34 2.55
N GLU A 37 6.37 5.48 2.80
CA GLU A 37 5.74 6.77 2.54
C GLU A 37 5.32 6.89 1.07
N GLN A 38 6.18 6.45 0.16
CA GLN A 38 5.85 6.47 -1.27
C GLN A 38 4.76 5.47 -1.61
N LEU A 39 4.70 4.35 -0.91
CA LEU A 39 3.60 3.41 -1.05
C LEU A 39 2.28 4.04 -0.62
N ARG A 40 2.26 4.77 0.50
CA ARG A 40 1.06 5.49 0.93
C ARG A 40 0.62 6.51 -0.10
N ASN A 41 1.57 7.23 -0.69
CA ASN A 41 1.25 8.24 -1.71
C ASN A 41 0.68 7.59 -2.96
N SER A 42 1.22 6.46 -3.36
CA SER A 42 0.72 5.70 -4.51
C SER A 42 -0.71 5.21 -4.27
N LEU A 43 -0.99 4.72 -3.06
CA LEU A 43 -2.33 4.29 -2.70
C LEU A 43 -3.31 5.46 -2.70
N SER A 44 -2.90 6.62 -2.21
CA SER A 44 -3.75 7.82 -2.25
C SER A 44 -4.17 8.15 -3.67
N LYS A 45 -3.24 8.03 -4.59
CA LYS A 45 -3.50 8.32 -6.00
C LYS A 45 -4.47 7.30 -6.60
N ILE A 46 -4.28 6.03 -6.31
CA ILE A 46 -5.15 4.97 -6.79
C ILE A 46 -6.58 5.19 -6.28
N ILE A 47 -6.71 5.49 -5.00
CA ILE A 47 -8.02 5.69 -4.39
C ILE A 47 -8.69 6.93 -4.96
N SER A 48 -7.95 8.01 -5.14
CA SER A 48 -8.47 9.23 -5.72
C SER A 48 -8.97 9.01 -7.14
N ASP A 49 -8.24 8.20 -7.92
CA ASP A 49 -8.59 7.98 -9.32
C ASP A 49 -9.74 6.99 -9.51
N LYS A 50 -9.78 5.94 -8.72
CA LYS A 50 -10.71 4.84 -8.93
C LYS A 50 -11.80 4.70 -7.88
N TYR A 51 -11.58 5.22 -6.70
CA TYR A 51 -12.47 5.02 -5.55
C TYR A 51 -12.81 6.33 -4.86
N SER A 52 -12.88 7.41 -5.61
CA SER A 52 -13.09 8.75 -5.05
C SER A 52 -14.41 8.89 -4.29
N LYS A 53 -15.39 8.05 -4.60
CA LYS A 53 -16.69 8.07 -3.93
C LYS A 53 -16.79 7.11 -2.76
N SER A 54 -15.71 6.40 -2.46
CA SER A 54 -15.69 5.45 -1.36
C SER A 54 -15.24 6.12 -0.06
N ASN A 55 -15.35 5.38 1.04
CA ASN A 55 -14.88 5.85 2.34
C ASN A 55 -13.41 5.54 2.57
N LEU A 56 -12.66 5.31 1.50
CA LEU A 56 -11.27 4.89 1.59
C LEU A 56 -10.26 6.04 1.58
N GLY A 57 -10.75 7.28 1.54
CA GLY A 57 -9.87 8.44 1.38
C GLY A 57 -8.77 8.58 2.44
N ASN A 58 -9.06 8.18 3.67
CA ASN A 58 -8.06 8.27 4.75
C ASN A 58 -7.23 7.00 4.92
N LEU A 59 -7.56 5.95 4.20
CA LEU A 59 -6.88 4.66 4.34
C LEU A 59 -5.37 4.77 4.15
N PRO A 60 -4.87 5.44 3.11
CA PRO A 60 -3.42 5.48 2.90
C PRO A 60 -2.65 6.15 4.01
N LYS A 61 -3.27 7.11 4.70
CA LYS A 61 -2.60 7.85 5.76
C LYS A 61 -2.72 7.18 7.12
N SER A 62 -3.85 6.53 7.37
CA SER A 62 -4.15 5.99 8.70
C SER A 62 -3.87 4.51 8.84
N ALA A 63 -3.71 3.78 7.74
CA ALA A 63 -3.44 2.36 7.79
C ALA A 63 -2.04 2.09 8.33
N ALA A 64 -1.90 0.96 9.02
CA ALA A 64 -0.59 0.46 9.42
C ALA A 64 -0.10 -0.55 8.40
N PHE A 65 1.20 -0.62 8.24
CA PHE A 65 1.81 -1.60 7.34
C PHE A 65 2.65 -2.57 8.16
N PHE A 66 2.57 -3.84 7.80
CA PHE A 66 3.27 -4.91 8.50
C PHE A 66 4.08 -5.75 7.52
N SER A 67 5.22 -6.22 7.97
CA SER A 67 6.05 -7.13 7.19
C SER A 67 5.42 -8.52 7.13
N GLU A 68 6.00 -9.38 6.30
CA GLU A 68 5.60 -10.77 6.22
C GLU A 68 5.69 -11.49 7.58
N ASN A 69 6.58 -11.01 8.45
CA ASN A 69 6.75 -11.56 9.80
C ASN A 69 5.88 -10.87 10.84
N ASN A 70 4.89 -10.10 10.40
CA ASN A 70 3.96 -9.38 11.27
C ASN A 70 4.62 -8.30 12.13
N GLU A 71 5.70 -7.73 11.65
CA GLU A 71 6.35 -6.61 12.32
C GLU A 71 5.87 -5.31 11.72
N VAL A 72 5.61 -4.31 12.60
CA VAL A 72 5.20 -2.98 12.15
C VAL A 72 6.33 -2.34 11.34
N ILE A 73 5.97 -1.74 10.23
CA ILE A 73 6.93 -1.11 9.34
C ILE A 73 6.76 0.40 9.37
N ASN A 74 7.88 1.12 9.56
CA ASN A 74 7.90 2.58 9.55
C ASN A 74 7.78 3.14 8.14
N ASP A 75 7.45 4.44 8.05
CA ASP A 75 7.34 5.11 6.76
C ASP A 75 8.66 5.19 6.00
N ASN A 76 9.77 5.18 6.70
CA ASN A 76 11.07 5.23 6.03
C ASN A 76 11.66 3.86 5.69
N TYR A 77 10.90 2.80 5.94
CA TYR A 77 11.34 1.46 5.55
C TYR A 77 11.46 1.36 4.03
N GLN A 78 12.61 0.93 3.55
CA GLN A 78 12.86 0.78 2.13
C GLN A 78 12.34 -0.54 1.62
N LEU A 79 11.43 -0.47 0.64
CA LEU A 79 10.79 -1.65 0.06
C LEU A 79 11.71 -2.37 -0.90
N LYS A 80 11.45 -3.65 -1.10
CA LYS A 80 12.20 -4.51 -2.01
C LYS A 80 11.27 -5.10 -3.05
N ASN A 81 11.82 -5.41 -4.21
CA ASN A 81 11.04 -6.01 -5.30
C ASN A 81 10.39 -7.31 -4.83
N LYS A 82 9.11 -7.44 -5.15
CA LYS A 82 8.28 -8.62 -4.83
C LYS A 82 8.05 -8.84 -3.35
N GLU A 83 8.26 -7.81 -2.57
CA GLU A 83 8.01 -7.89 -1.13
C GLU A 83 6.52 -7.96 -0.84
N LEU A 84 6.15 -8.79 0.14
CA LEU A 84 4.77 -8.89 0.61
C LEU A 84 4.60 -8.01 1.84
N ILE A 85 3.69 -7.05 1.73
CA ILE A 85 3.39 -6.09 2.80
C ILE A 85 1.90 -6.20 3.11
N SER A 86 1.55 -6.27 4.38
CA SER A 86 0.15 -6.27 4.79
C SER A 86 -0.29 -4.85 5.12
N ILE A 87 -1.49 -4.47 4.67
CA ILE A 87 -2.09 -3.19 5.03
C ILE A 87 -3.24 -3.44 5.99
N ILE A 88 -3.19 -2.83 7.15
CA ILE A 88 -4.20 -2.99 8.20
C ILE A 88 -4.89 -1.65 8.42
N PRO A 89 -6.16 -1.52 8.03
CA PRO A 89 -6.89 -0.28 8.29
C PRO A 89 -7.08 -0.04 9.79
N PRO A 90 -7.31 1.21 10.19
CA PRO A 90 -7.57 1.48 11.60
C PRO A 90 -8.88 0.82 12.04
N ILE A 91 -8.91 0.37 13.27
CA ILE A 91 -10.09 -0.25 13.87
C ILE A 91 -11.00 0.87 14.40
N GLY A 92 -12.30 0.65 14.30
CA GLY A 92 -13.24 1.60 14.88
C GLY A 92 -13.72 2.66 13.94
N GLY A 93 -13.67 2.38 12.68
CA GLY A 93 -14.36 3.21 11.71
C GLY A 93 -13.67 4.51 11.43
N GLY A 94 -12.49 4.44 11.49
CA GLY A 94 -11.76 5.63 11.10
C GLY A 94 -12.27 6.22 9.83
#